data_c9c78c1ea625fdb92aa788fc2e71dd54
#
_entry.id   c9c78c1ea625fdb92aa788fc2e71dd54
#
_cell.length_a   1.000
_cell.length_b   1.000
_cell.length_c   1.000
_cell.angle_alpha   90.00
_cell.angle_beta   90.00
_cell.angle_gamma   90.00
#
_symmetry.space_group_name_H-M   'P 1'
#
loop_
_entity.id
_entity.type
_entity.pdbx_description
1 polymer ?
#
loop_
_entity_poly.entity_id
_entity_poly.type
_entity_poly.pdbx_seq_one_letter_code
_entity_poly.pdbx_strand_id
1 'polypeptide(L)'
;MSIMPLIISEKITEVIMSNQAFLDGMREIFHMTDRNNLQNILLHGLQNHYNTYKQVDISNQEVNARREKVERIYGHKIHDYVPFYFNPRNAMLYRNRSNARVIILGLDVRVIKDHRNGFLISNRNASADEAKFSKNLPDLQDPNFINFDDVFSSRWCNNGIANNDIKQKMMAEILINDVVYSRYICSIYVKDQASKKAIKEQLAGDLKMYNINVIVDLAKFF
;
A
#
# COMPACT_ATOMS: atom_id res chain seq x y z
N MET A 1 -5.46 -41.07 -19.14
CA MET A 1 -4.57 -39.95 -19.52
C MET A 1 -5.03 -38.72 -18.77
N SER A 2 -4.17 -38.19 -17.91
CA SER A 2 -4.53 -37.19 -16.92
C SER A 2 -4.66 -35.79 -17.57
N ILE A 3 -5.85 -35.19 -17.46
CA ILE A 3 -6.17 -33.82 -17.91
C ILE A 3 -5.61 -32.76 -16.93
N MET A 4 -5.11 -33.20 -15.77
CA MET A 4 -4.65 -32.33 -14.69
C MET A 4 -3.43 -31.42 -15.01
N PRO A 5 -2.41 -31.89 -15.77
CA PRO A 5 -1.26 -31.02 -16.09
C PRO A 5 -1.59 -29.84 -17.02
N LEU A 6 -2.55 -30.00 -17.91
CA LEU A 6 -2.93 -28.97 -18.90
C LEU A 6 -3.67 -27.81 -18.23
N ILE A 7 -4.60 -28.10 -17.33
CA ILE A 7 -5.39 -27.10 -16.59
C ILE A 7 -4.51 -26.27 -15.65
N ILE A 8 -3.51 -26.89 -15.03
CA ILE A 8 -2.56 -26.18 -14.16
C ILE A 8 -1.69 -25.24 -15.00
N SER A 9 -1.23 -25.67 -16.18
CA SER A 9 -0.41 -24.87 -17.09
C SER A 9 -1.17 -23.64 -17.62
N GLU A 10 -2.43 -23.81 -18.04
CA GLU A 10 -3.27 -22.72 -18.52
C GLU A 10 -3.54 -21.68 -17.42
N LYS A 11 -3.88 -22.12 -16.23
CA LYS A 11 -4.15 -21.24 -15.09
C LYS A 11 -2.90 -20.45 -14.64
N ILE A 12 -1.73 -21.07 -14.65
CA ILE A 12 -0.46 -20.39 -14.35
C ILE A 12 -0.15 -19.36 -15.43
N THR A 13 -0.35 -19.68 -16.69
CA THR A 13 -0.12 -18.74 -17.80
C THR A 13 -1.06 -17.55 -17.71
N GLU A 14 -2.34 -17.75 -17.41
CA GLU A 14 -3.33 -16.70 -17.23
C GLU A 14 -2.96 -15.75 -16.07
N VAL A 15 -2.50 -16.29 -14.93
CA VAL A 15 -2.07 -15.48 -13.77
C VAL A 15 -0.78 -14.72 -14.07
N ILE A 16 0.17 -15.28 -14.82
CA ILE A 16 1.39 -14.56 -15.26
C ILE A 16 1.00 -13.39 -16.17
N MET A 17 0.08 -13.59 -17.10
CA MET A 17 -0.42 -12.51 -17.97
C MET A 17 -1.17 -11.44 -17.16
N SER A 18 -1.93 -11.82 -16.15
CA SER A 18 -2.61 -10.89 -15.23
C SER A 18 -1.61 -10.04 -14.45
N ASN A 19 -0.56 -10.63 -13.88
CA ASN A 19 0.47 -9.89 -13.18
C ASN A 19 1.22 -8.91 -14.10
N GLN A 20 1.58 -9.33 -15.32
CA GLN A 20 2.24 -8.45 -16.28
C GLN A 20 1.35 -7.28 -16.69
N ALA A 21 0.09 -7.55 -17.03
CA ALA A 21 -0.88 -6.50 -17.40
C ALA A 21 -1.08 -5.49 -16.26
N PHE A 22 -1.11 -5.96 -15.01
CA PHE A 22 -1.17 -5.09 -13.85
C PHE A 22 0.08 -4.21 -13.73
N LEU A 23 1.27 -4.78 -13.85
CA LEU A 23 2.54 -4.05 -13.73
C LEU A 23 2.69 -3.00 -14.83
N ASP A 24 2.28 -3.32 -16.06
CA ASP A 24 2.31 -2.38 -17.19
C ASP A 24 1.37 -1.18 -16.96
N GLY A 25 0.26 -1.40 -16.24
CA GLY A 25 -0.71 -0.38 -15.86
C GLY A 25 -0.38 0.38 -14.57
N MET A 26 0.52 -0.15 -13.72
CA MET A 26 0.81 0.43 -12.41
C MET A 26 1.50 1.79 -12.53
N ARG A 27 0.88 2.82 -11.98
CA ARG A 27 1.41 4.19 -11.94
C ARG A 27 1.64 4.68 -10.52
N GLU A 28 0.89 4.15 -9.57
CA GLU A 28 0.89 4.58 -8.17
C GLU A 28 0.93 3.40 -7.22
N ILE A 29 1.57 3.62 -6.08
CA ILE A 29 1.44 2.84 -4.85
C ILE A 29 0.84 3.74 -3.78
N PHE A 30 0.23 3.17 -2.74
CA PHE A 30 -0.68 3.91 -1.88
C PHE A 30 -0.26 3.91 -0.41
N HIS A 31 -0.31 5.09 0.21
CA HIS A 31 -0.14 5.25 1.66
C HIS A 31 -1.39 5.87 2.28
N MET A 32 -1.89 5.27 3.37
CA MET A 32 -3.07 5.77 4.09
C MET A 32 -2.64 6.56 5.31
N THR A 33 -3.26 7.72 5.51
CA THR A 33 -2.97 8.57 6.66
C THR A 33 -4.19 9.39 7.10
N ASP A 34 -4.13 10.00 8.28
CA ASP A 34 -5.08 11.04 8.67
C ASP A 34 -4.72 12.36 8.00
N ARG A 35 -5.73 13.13 7.56
CA ARG A 35 -5.56 14.44 6.93
C ARG A 35 -4.70 15.42 7.75
N ASN A 36 -4.75 15.33 9.08
CA ASN A 36 -3.97 16.20 9.95
C ASN A 36 -2.45 16.01 9.78
N ASN A 37 -2.02 14.84 9.28
CA ASN A 37 -0.61 14.58 9.01
C ASN A 37 -0.12 15.22 7.69
N LEU A 38 -1.04 15.65 6.80
CA LEU A 38 -0.70 16.03 5.43
C LEU A 38 0.36 17.16 5.38
N GLN A 39 0.21 18.20 6.19
CA GLN A 39 1.17 19.30 6.21
C GLN A 39 2.58 18.82 6.54
N ASN A 40 2.74 18.05 7.59
CA ASN A 40 4.04 17.53 7.99
C ASN A 40 4.62 16.55 6.96
N ILE A 41 3.77 15.74 6.32
CA ILE A 41 4.18 14.85 5.22
C ILE A 41 4.71 15.66 4.04
N LEU A 42 4.06 16.75 3.67
CA LEU A 42 4.50 17.59 2.56
C LEU A 42 5.82 18.30 2.86
N LEU A 43 6.01 18.76 4.08
CA LEU A 43 7.22 19.48 4.50
C LEU A 43 8.42 18.54 4.75
N HIS A 44 8.18 17.39 5.38
CA HIS A 44 9.25 16.53 5.89
C HIS A 44 9.34 15.18 5.18
N GLY A 45 8.41 14.85 4.27
CA GLY A 45 8.27 13.56 3.63
C GLY A 45 7.52 12.54 4.50
N LEU A 46 7.20 11.40 3.88
CA LEU A 46 6.74 10.21 4.58
C LEU A 46 7.94 9.54 5.25
N GLN A 47 7.80 9.26 6.52
CA GLN A 47 8.84 8.65 7.34
C GLN A 47 8.32 7.40 8.04
N ASN A 48 9.22 6.61 8.58
CA ASN A 48 8.92 5.38 9.28
C ASN A 48 8.09 5.61 10.58
N HIS A 49 7.76 4.53 11.27
CA HIS A 49 6.90 4.59 12.47
C HIS A 49 7.46 5.48 13.60
N TYR A 50 8.76 5.60 13.74
CA TYR A 50 9.42 6.31 14.82
C TYR A 50 9.56 7.82 14.62
N ASN A 51 9.02 8.36 13.51
CA ASN A 51 9.08 9.80 13.24
C ASN A 51 8.30 10.63 14.27
N THR A 52 8.80 11.83 14.53
CA THR A 52 8.22 12.78 15.50
C THR A 52 7.22 13.75 14.86
N TYR A 53 7.06 13.74 13.54
CA TYR A 53 6.19 14.66 12.80
C TYR A 53 4.74 14.18 12.68
N LYS A 54 4.47 12.91 12.99
CA LYS A 54 3.13 12.32 12.92
C LYS A 54 2.26 12.88 14.06
N GLN A 55 1.15 13.52 13.69
CA GLN A 55 0.18 14.06 14.64
C GLN A 55 -0.89 13.02 15.04
N VAL A 56 -1.31 12.19 14.10
CA VAL A 56 -2.36 11.19 14.30
C VAL A 56 -1.90 9.84 13.76
N ASP A 57 -1.92 8.82 14.61
CA ASP A 57 -1.66 7.44 14.22
C ASP A 57 -2.98 6.71 13.95
N ILE A 58 -3.17 6.24 12.72
CA ILE A 58 -4.34 5.44 12.32
C ILE A 58 -4.03 3.94 12.29
N SER A 59 -2.83 3.53 12.66
CA SER A 59 -2.40 2.13 12.66
C SER A 59 -3.07 1.31 13.76
N ASN A 60 -2.95 0.00 13.66
CA ASN A 60 -3.45 -0.93 14.68
C ASN A 60 -2.34 -1.28 15.66
N GLN A 61 -2.55 -1.08 16.96
CA GLN A 61 -1.57 -1.38 18.00
C GLN A 61 -1.09 -2.84 18.01
N GLU A 62 -1.99 -3.81 17.79
CA GLU A 62 -1.60 -5.23 17.71
C GLU A 62 -0.74 -5.52 16.47
N VAL A 63 -1.02 -4.84 15.33
CA VAL A 63 -0.19 -4.93 14.13
C VAL A 63 1.16 -4.26 14.37
N ASN A 64 1.18 -3.11 15.06
CA ASN A 64 2.41 -2.42 15.43
C ASN A 64 3.33 -3.30 16.26
N ALA A 65 2.82 -4.00 17.27
CA ALA A 65 3.64 -4.91 18.06
C ALA A 65 4.32 -6.01 17.20
N ARG A 66 3.60 -6.52 16.20
CA ARG A 66 4.19 -7.52 15.27
C ARG A 66 5.17 -6.94 14.27
N ARG A 67 5.09 -5.65 13.96
CA ARG A 67 6.04 -4.97 13.05
C ARG A 67 7.40 -4.67 13.71
N GLU A 68 7.56 -4.96 15.01
CA GLU A 68 8.86 -4.95 15.70
C GLU A 68 9.77 -6.12 15.28
N LYS A 69 9.21 -7.14 14.59
CA LYS A 69 10.04 -8.24 14.10
C LYS A 69 11.03 -7.76 13.02
N VAL A 70 12.20 -8.39 13.03
CA VAL A 70 13.28 -8.12 12.08
C VAL A 70 13.10 -8.99 10.84
N GLU A 71 13.12 -8.36 9.66
CA GLU A 71 13.15 -9.09 8.39
C GLU A 71 14.57 -9.60 8.09
N ARG A 72 14.68 -10.59 7.19
CA ARG A 72 15.95 -11.35 7.02
C ARG A 72 16.82 -10.88 5.84
N ILE A 73 16.35 -9.94 5.03
CA ILE A 73 17.08 -9.51 3.81
C ILE A 73 18.10 -8.44 4.16
N TYR A 74 17.69 -7.42 4.92
CA TYR A 74 18.55 -6.32 5.35
C TYR A 74 18.78 -6.28 6.85
N GLY A 75 18.02 -7.06 7.63
CA GLY A 75 18.14 -7.12 9.09
C GLY A 75 17.51 -5.92 9.81
N HIS A 76 16.52 -5.26 9.17
CA HIS A 76 15.79 -4.15 9.77
C HIS A 76 14.45 -4.60 10.37
N LYS A 77 13.94 -3.83 11.33
CA LYS A 77 12.57 -4.01 11.79
C LYS A 77 11.58 -3.57 10.71
N ILE A 78 10.42 -4.21 10.64
CA ILE A 78 9.37 -3.78 9.70
C ILE A 78 8.93 -2.33 9.98
N HIS A 79 9.07 -1.83 11.20
CA HIS A 79 8.81 -0.44 11.58
C HIS A 79 9.84 0.57 11.07
N ASP A 80 11.02 0.12 10.65
CA ASP A 80 12.03 0.99 10.05
C ASP A 80 11.66 1.43 8.63
N TYR A 81 10.61 0.81 8.06
CA TYR A 81 10.13 1.06 6.70
C TYR A 81 8.86 1.91 6.68
N VAL A 82 8.73 2.72 5.63
CA VAL A 82 7.47 3.36 5.24
C VAL A 82 6.68 2.39 4.35
N PRO A 83 5.45 2.00 4.72
CA PRO A 83 4.65 1.04 3.93
C PRO A 83 3.85 1.72 2.83
N PHE A 84 3.80 1.08 1.65
CA PHE A 84 2.98 1.46 0.51
C PHE A 84 2.24 0.25 -0.03
N TYR A 85 0.93 0.27 -0.04
CA TYR A 85 0.09 -0.82 -0.51
C TYR A 85 -0.06 -0.78 -2.03
N PHE A 86 -0.14 -1.96 -2.64
CA PHE A 86 -0.61 -2.08 -4.03
C PHE A 86 -2.10 -1.81 -4.13
N ASN A 87 -2.88 -2.33 -3.19
CA ASN A 87 -4.32 -2.12 -3.10
C ASN A 87 -4.66 -1.27 -1.86
N PRO A 88 -5.14 -0.02 -2.03
CA PRO A 88 -5.56 0.78 -0.88
C PRO A 88 -6.83 0.22 -0.21
N ARG A 89 -7.69 -0.51 -0.95
CA ARG A 89 -8.92 -1.08 -0.43
C ARG A 89 -8.67 -2.39 0.30
N ASN A 90 -8.07 -2.30 1.47
CA ASN A 90 -7.61 -3.43 2.29
C ASN A 90 -8.13 -3.36 3.73
N ALA A 91 -7.70 -4.30 4.58
CA ALA A 91 -8.18 -4.42 5.95
C ALA A 91 -7.82 -3.21 6.84
N MET A 92 -6.72 -2.52 6.59
CA MET A 92 -6.36 -1.30 7.32
C MET A 92 -7.36 -0.17 7.02
N LEU A 93 -7.67 0.05 5.73
CA LEU A 93 -8.65 1.04 5.33
C LEU A 93 -10.06 0.69 5.87
N TYR A 94 -10.46 -0.59 5.80
CA TYR A 94 -11.74 -1.03 6.32
C TYR A 94 -11.89 -0.75 7.82
N ARG A 95 -10.83 -0.97 8.61
CA ARG A 95 -10.82 -0.64 10.03
C ARG A 95 -11.06 0.85 10.27
N ASN A 96 -10.51 1.70 9.43
CA ASN A 96 -10.60 3.16 9.51
C ASN A 96 -11.79 3.75 8.71
N ARG A 97 -12.71 2.93 8.20
CA ARG A 97 -13.78 3.38 7.28
C ARG A 97 -14.72 4.44 7.85
N SER A 98 -14.90 4.48 9.17
CA SER A 98 -15.70 5.50 9.88
C SER A 98 -14.94 6.79 10.16
N ASN A 99 -13.61 6.83 10.01
CA ASN A 99 -12.84 8.04 10.18
C ASN A 99 -12.97 8.93 8.92
N ALA A 100 -13.68 10.05 9.06
CA ALA A 100 -13.90 10.99 7.96
C ALA A 100 -12.62 11.74 7.51
N ARG A 101 -11.54 11.67 8.29
CA ARG A 101 -10.27 12.32 7.98
C ARG A 101 -9.27 11.42 7.27
N VAL A 102 -9.57 10.14 7.06
CA VAL A 102 -8.67 9.25 6.33
C VAL A 102 -8.59 9.69 4.86
N ILE A 103 -7.35 9.85 4.41
CA ILE A 103 -6.98 10.11 3.03
C ILE A 103 -6.03 9.03 2.53
N ILE A 104 -5.99 8.84 1.22
CA ILE A 104 -5.06 7.92 0.56
C ILE A 104 -4.14 8.78 -0.33
N LEU A 105 -2.84 8.69 -0.08
CA LEU A 105 -1.82 9.32 -0.91
C LEU A 105 -1.44 8.33 -2.02
N GLY A 106 -1.54 8.75 -3.27
CA GLY A 106 -1.00 8.04 -4.43
C GLY A 106 0.40 8.55 -4.73
N LEU A 107 1.38 7.64 -4.72
CA LEU A 107 2.78 7.95 -4.99
C LEU A 107 3.22 7.32 -6.30
N ASP A 108 3.96 8.07 -7.09
CA ASP A 108 4.57 7.61 -8.34
C ASP A 108 5.46 6.40 -8.08
N VAL A 109 5.27 5.33 -8.84
CA VAL A 109 6.05 4.09 -8.71
C VAL A 109 7.55 4.28 -8.97
N ARG A 110 7.98 5.39 -9.58
CA ARG A 110 9.39 5.75 -9.73
C ARG A 110 10.12 5.83 -8.40
N VAL A 111 9.42 6.10 -7.30
CA VAL A 111 9.97 6.10 -5.94
C VAL A 111 10.71 4.79 -5.62
N ILE A 112 10.25 3.65 -6.13
CA ILE A 112 10.89 2.34 -5.90
C ILE A 112 12.27 2.29 -6.58
N LYS A 113 12.38 2.84 -7.79
CA LYS A 113 13.65 2.87 -8.54
C LYS A 113 14.68 3.78 -7.89
N ASP A 114 14.24 4.89 -7.30
CA ASP A 114 15.10 5.85 -6.64
C ASP A 114 15.61 5.32 -5.28
N HIS A 115 14.88 4.39 -4.65
CA HIS A 115 15.23 3.73 -3.38
C HIS A 115 15.66 2.26 -3.57
N ARG A 116 16.23 1.90 -4.73
CA ARG A 116 16.52 0.50 -5.12
C ARG A 116 17.35 -0.31 -4.13
N ASN A 117 18.12 0.34 -3.27
CA ASN A 117 18.96 -0.32 -2.26
C ASN A 117 18.29 -0.38 -0.88
N GLY A 118 17.09 0.15 -0.73
CA GLY A 118 16.40 0.28 0.56
C GLY A 118 14.92 -0.06 0.49
N PHE A 119 14.46 -0.87 -0.47
CA PHE A 119 13.07 -1.31 -0.52
C PHE A 119 12.94 -2.83 -0.36
N LEU A 120 11.78 -3.24 0.11
CA LEU A 120 11.31 -4.63 0.11
C LEU A 120 9.91 -4.71 -0.49
N ILE A 121 9.62 -5.83 -1.14
CA ILE A 121 8.29 -6.25 -1.52
C ILE A 121 7.83 -7.28 -0.51
N SER A 122 6.64 -7.09 0.07
CA SER A 122 5.98 -8.12 0.85
C SER A 122 4.77 -8.65 0.08
N ASN A 123 4.68 -9.97 -0.07
CA ASN A 123 3.59 -10.62 -0.81
C ASN A 123 2.23 -10.59 -0.10
N ARG A 124 2.19 -10.10 1.13
CA ARG A 124 1.02 -9.92 2.00
C ARG A 124 1.34 -8.90 3.09
N ASN A 125 0.49 -8.74 4.08
CA ASN A 125 0.80 -7.91 5.25
C ASN A 125 2.18 -8.30 5.82
N ALA A 126 3.11 -7.37 5.83
CA ALA A 126 4.49 -7.63 6.28
C ALA A 126 4.58 -8.09 7.74
N SER A 127 3.56 -7.81 8.56
CA SER A 127 3.50 -8.31 9.94
C SER A 127 3.00 -9.75 10.09
N ALA A 128 2.51 -10.38 9.01
CA ALA A 128 2.06 -11.77 9.04
C ALA A 128 3.26 -12.73 9.14
N ASP A 129 3.06 -13.87 9.81
CA ASP A 129 4.14 -14.86 10.00
C ASP A 129 4.52 -15.53 8.67
N GLU A 130 3.56 -15.70 7.76
CA GLU A 130 3.76 -16.26 6.43
C GLU A 130 4.24 -15.24 5.39
N ALA A 131 4.52 -13.99 5.79
CA ALA A 131 5.00 -12.98 4.87
C ALA A 131 6.35 -13.37 4.27
N LYS A 132 6.40 -13.35 2.94
CA LYS A 132 7.63 -13.52 2.18
C LYS A 132 8.08 -12.16 1.68
N PHE A 133 9.38 -11.94 1.70
CA PHE A 133 9.98 -10.68 1.26
C PHE A 133 10.88 -10.90 0.05
N SER A 134 10.94 -9.90 -0.83
CA SER A 134 11.91 -9.82 -1.91
C SER A 134 12.44 -8.39 -2.05
N LYS A 135 13.67 -8.26 -2.54
CA LYS A 135 14.29 -7.00 -2.98
C LYS A 135 14.39 -6.88 -4.51
N ASN A 136 13.81 -7.82 -5.23
CA ASN A 136 13.91 -7.90 -6.69
C ASN A 136 12.57 -7.51 -7.32
N LEU A 137 12.53 -6.46 -8.12
CA LEU A 137 11.31 -6.06 -8.83
C LEU A 137 10.76 -7.14 -9.78
N PRO A 138 11.58 -7.95 -10.49
CA PRO A 138 11.07 -9.04 -11.31
C PRO A 138 10.21 -10.07 -10.56
N ASP A 139 10.36 -10.22 -9.25
CA ASP A 139 9.55 -11.16 -8.45
C ASP A 139 8.07 -10.73 -8.40
N LEU A 140 7.74 -9.49 -8.73
CA LEU A 140 6.35 -9.05 -8.94
C LEU A 140 5.67 -9.77 -10.11
N GLN A 141 6.42 -10.32 -11.05
CA GLN A 141 5.89 -11.11 -12.17
C GLN A 141 5.63 -12.57 -11.79
N ASP A 142 6.23 -13.06 -10.68
CA ASP A 142 6.05 -14.44 -10.23
C ASP A 142 4.75 -14.61 -9.43
N PRO A 143 3.72 -15.29 -9.97
CA PRO A 143 2.45 -15.53 -9.28
C PRO A 143 2.58 -16.45 -8.05
N ASN A 144 3.70 -17.21 -7.92
CA ASN A 144 3.98 -17.99 -6.72
C ASN A 144 4.54 -17.12 -5.58
N PHE A 145 5.10 -15.96 -5.90
CA PHE A 145 5.49 -14.98 -4.90
C PHE A 145 4.33 -14.06 -4.55
N ILE A 146 3.72 -13.39 -5.53
CA ILE A 146 2.57 -12.49 -5.34
C ILE A 146 1.53 -12.72 -6.44
N ASN A 147 0.28 -12.97 -6.03
CA ASN A 147 -0.85 -13.09 -6.96
C ASN A 147 -1.70 -11.82 -6.89
N PHE A 148 -1.68 -11.01 -7.93
CA PHE A 148 -2.41 -9.75 -7.95
C PHE A 148 -3.93 -9.93 -8.02
N ASP A 149 -4.47 -11.04 -8.49
CA ASP A 149 -5.92 -11.34 -8.40
C ASP A 149 -6.36 -11.47 -6.93
N ASP A 150 -5.52 -12.08 -6.08
CA ASP A 150 -5.74 -12.13 -4.64
C ASP A 150 -5.58 -10.74 -3.99
N VAL A 151 -4.55 -9.97 -4.40
CA VAL A 151 -4.29 -8.62 -3.88
C VAL A 151 -5.45 -7.68 -4.18
N PHE A 152 -6.04 -7.77 -5.38
CA PHE A 152 -7.17 -6.93 -5.79
C PHE A 152 -8.55 -7.59 -5.60
N SER A 153 -8.62 -8.65 -4.82
CA SER A 153 -9.88 -9.27 -4.45
C SER A 153 -10.87 -8.22 -3.90
N SER A 154 -12.12 -8.28 -4.33
CA SER A 154 -13.15 -7.32 -3.90
C SER A 154 -13.55 -7.47 -2.44
N ARG A 155 -13.31 -8.65 -1.86
CA ARG A 155 -13.70 -9.00 -0.48
C ARG A 155 -12.86 -10.15 0.05
N TRP A 156 -12.68 -10.19 1.38
CA TRP A 156 -12.07 -11.31 2.11
C TRP A 156 -13.05 -12.06 3.01
N CYS A 157 -14.36 -11.85 2.81
CA CYS A 157 -15.43 -12.53 3.54
C CYS A 157 -16.45 -13.05 2.56
N ASN A 158 -16.84 -14.31 2.69
CA ASN A 158 -17.89 -14.93 1.91
C ASN A 158 -18.90 -15.59 2.85
N ASN A 159 -20.19 -15.25 2.71
CA ASN A 159 -21.27 -15.76 3.56
C ASN A 159 -20.99 -15.65 5.08
N GLY A 160 -20.38 -14.53 5.50
CA GLY A 160 -20.02 -14.30 6.91
C GLY A 160 -18.73 -15.00 7.37
N ILE A 161 -18.10 -15.82 6.55
CA ILE A 161 -16.85 -16.52 6.87
C ILE A 161 -15.67 -15.70 6.32
N ALA A 162 -14.78 -15.27 7.21
CA ALA A 162 -13.58 -14.53 6.83
C ALA A 162 -12.52 -15.47 6.24
N ASN A 163 -12.00 -15.12 5.06
CA ASN A 163 -10.79 -15.73 4.50
C ASN A 163 -9.56 -14.89 4.92
N ASN A 164 -8.88 -15.34 5.95
CA ASN A 164 -7.72 -14.61 6.48
C ASN A 164 -6.54 -14.61 5.52
N ASP A 165 -6.36 -15.61 4.69
CA ASP A 165 -5.28 -15.65 3.69
C ASP A 165 -5.48 -14.53 2.65
N ILE A 166 -6.65 -14.44 2.04
CA ILE A 166 -6.99 -13.34 1.12
C ILE A 166 -6.87 -11.98 1.81
N LYS A 167 -7.38 -11.85 3.05
CA LYS A 167 -7.25 -10.61 3.82
C LYS A 167 -5.80 -10.16 3.99
N GLN A 168 -4.87 -11.09 4.25
CA GLN A 168 -3.45 -10.78 4.37
C GLN A 168 -2.83 -10.42 3.01
N LYS A 169 -3.16 -11.14 1.94
CA LYS A 169 -2.68 -10.88 0.58
C LYS A 169 -3.14 -9.53 0.03
N MET A 170 -4.37 -9.10 0.31
CA MET A 170 -4.87 -7.75 -0.03
C MET A 170 -4.05 -6.62 0.60
N MET A 171 -3.23 -6.93 1.61
CA MET A 171 -2.31 -5.99 2.27
C MET A 171 -0.86 -6.15 1.78
N ALA A 172 -0.63 -6.73 0.61
CA ALA A 172 0.68 -6.77 -0.02
C ALA A 172 1.22 -5.34 -0.20
N GLU A 173 2.50 -5.15 0.10
CA GLU A 173 3.05 -3.81 0.25
C GLU A 173 4.50 -3.71 -0.25
N ILE A 174 4.87 -2.51 -0.68
CA ILE A 174 6.25 -2.06 -0.83
C ILE A 174 6.65 -1.35 0.46
N LEU A 175 7.82 -1.67 0.98
CA LEU A 175 8.40 -1.13 2.19
C LEU A 175 9.66 -0.35 1.81
N ILE A 176 9.77 0.93 2.15
CA ILE A 176 10.93 1.78 1.82
C ILE A 176 11.61 2.21 3.11
N ASN A 177 12.88 1.83 3.27
CA ASN A 177 13.71 2.19 4.43
C ASN A 177 14.46 3.51 4.18
N ASP A 178 13.71 4.59 4.04
CA ASP A 178 14.23 5.95 3.91
C ASP A 178 13.08 6.94 4.03
N VAL A 179 13.41 8.25 4.03
CA VAL A 179 12.43 9.32 3.90
C VAL A 179 11.92 9.36 2.45
N VAL A 180 10.62 9.20 2.27
CA VAL A 180 9.98 9.34 0.96
C VAL A 180 9.45 10.76 0.80
N TYR A 181 10.15 11.57 0.02
CA TYR A 181 9.84 12.98 -0.16
C TYR A 181 8.53 13.22 -0.90
N SER A 182 7.88 14.33 -0.57
CA SER A 182 6.58 14.75 -1.11
C SER A 182 6.53 14.90 -2.63
N ARG A 183 7.68 15.08 -3.31
CA ARG A 183 7.77 15.13 -4.78
C ARG A 183 7.23 13.87 -5.49
N TYR A 184 7.13 12.74 -4.79
CA TYR A 184 6.56 11.51 -5.32
C TYR A 184 5.04 11.43 -5.15
N ILE A 185 4.43 12.30 -4.37
CA ILE A 185 2.98 12.33 -4.16
C ILE A 185 2.33 12.98 -5.37
N CYS A 186 1.61 12.20 -6.18
CA CYS A 186 0.91 12.66 -7.37
C CYS A 186 -0.56 12.95 -7.09
N SER A 187 -1.17 12.18 -6.19
CA SER A 187 -2.60 12.21 -5.95
C SER A 187 -2.94 12.11 -4.47
N ILE A 188 -4.03 12.78 -4.08
CA ILE A 188 -4.68 12.61 -2.79
C ILE A 188 -6.11 12.16 -3.06
N TYR A 189 -6.44 10.93 -2.69
CA TYR A 189 -7.79 10.38 -2.83
C TYR A 189 -8.58 10.61 -1.56
N VAL A 190 -9.84 11.02 -1.74
CA VAL A 190 -10.79 11.31 -0.66
C VAL A 190 -12.15 10.70 -0.97
N LYS A 191 -12.98 10.50 0.07
CA LYS A 191 -14.30 9.85 -0.05
C LYS A 191 -15.34 10.73 -0.72
N ASP A 192 -15.30 12.06 -0.50
CA ASP A 192 -16.37 12.97 -0.84
C ASP A 192 -15.89 14.38 -1.16
N GLN A 193 -16.81 15.21 -1.64
CA GLN A 193 -16.52 16.59 -2.03
C GLN A 193 -16.19 17.49 -0.83
N ALA A 194 -16.73 17.22 0.35
CA ALA A 194 -16.41 17.98 1.56
C ALA A 194 -14.95 17.75 1.97
N SER A 195 -14.50 16.49 1.94
CA SER A 195 -13.10 16.13 2.17
C SER A 195 -12.19 16.75 1.11
N LYS A 196 -12.59 16.73 -0.17
CA LYS A 196 -11.84 17.40 -1.25
C LYS A 196 -11.70 18.89 -1.02
N LYS A 197 -12.77 19.57 -0.64
CA LYS A 197 -12.76 21.00 -0.32
C LYS A 197 -11.78 21.29 0.82
N ALA A 198 -11.87 20.53 1.91
CA ALA A 198 -11.01 20.69 3.08
C ALA A 198 -9.52 20.48 2.77
N ILE A 199 -9.17 19.49 1.92
CA ILE A 199 -7.78 19.31 1.46
C ILE A 199 -7.33 20.48 0.57
N LYS A 200 -8.18 20.94 -0.36
CA LYS A 200 -7.83 22.08 -1.21
C LYS A 200 -7.60 23.36 -0.41
N GLU A 201 -8.41 23.62 0.62
CA GLU A 201 -8.23 24.75 1.52
C GLU A 201 -6.91 24.64 2.29
N GLN A 202 -6.56 23.44 2.77
CA GLN A 202 -5.27 23.18 3.44
C GLN A 202 -4.07 23.41 2.50
N LEU A 203 -4.21 23.05 1.20
CA LEU A 203 -3.17 23.23 0.19
C LEU A 203 -3.11 24.66 -0.37
N ALA A 204 -4.12 25.51 -0.16
CA ALA A 204 -4.19 26.85 -0.74
C ALA A 204 -3.22 27.86 -0.12
N GLY A 205 -2.72 27.60 1.10
CA GLY A 205 -1.74 28.44 1.81
C GLY A 205 -0.31 28.18 1.36
N ASP A 206 0.58 28.02 2.33
CA ASP A 206 2.02 27.78 2.12
C ASP A 206 2.33 26.49 1.35
N LEU A 207 1.35 25.59 1.26
CA LEU A 207 1.46 24.30 0.55
C LEU A 207 1.06 24.38 -0.93
N LYS A 208 0.71 25.55 -1.47
CA LYS A 208 0.30 25.74 -2.87
C LYS A 208 1.37 25.31 -3.89
N MET A 209 2.63 25.34 -3.47
CA MET A 209 3.75 24.86 -4.31
C MET A 209 3.65 23.37 -4.66
N TYR A 210 2.95 22.58 -3.84
CA TYR A 210 2.72 21.16 -4.10
C TYR A 210 1.51 21.02 -5.04
N ASN A 211 1.78 20.92 -6.34
CA ASN A 211 0.74 20.74 -7.37
C ASN A 211 0.22 19.31 -7.39
N ILE A 212 -0.56 18.93 -6.36
CA ILE A 212 -1.08 17.57 -6.16
C ILE A 212 -2.55 17.50 -6.57
N ASN A 213 -2.91 16.46 -7.31
CA ASN A 213 -4.30 16.22 -7.70
C ASN A 213 -5.13 15.71 -6.52
N VAL A 214 -6.21 16.42 -6.17
CA VAL A 214 -7.17 15.96 -5.15
C VAL A 214 -8.39 15.35 -5.85
N ILE A 215 -8.58 14.04 -5.67
CA ILE A 215 -9.53 13.22 -6.43
C ILE A 215 -10.55 12.62 -5.48
N VAL A 216 -11.86 12.80 -5.79
CA VAL A 216 -12.91 12.02 -5.13
C VAL A 216 -13.03 10.69 -5.88
N ASP A 217 -12.74 9.59 -5.21
CA ASP A 217 -12.79 8.25 -5.79
C ASP A 217 -13.30 7.24 -4.76
N LEU A 218 -14.60 7.01 -4.75
CA LEU A 218 -15.26 6.06 -3.84
C LEU A 218 -14.81 4.61 -4.06
N ALA A 219 -14.33 4.25 -5.26
CA ALA A 219 -13.89 2.89 -5.54
C ALA A 219 -12.66 2.47 -4.72
N LYS A 220 -11.88 3.45 -4.25
CA LYS A 220 -10.72 3.21 -3.38
C LYS A 220 -11.09 3.05 -1.90
N PHE A 221 -12.35 3.32 -1.52
CA PHE A 221 -12.83 3.29 -0.12
C PHE A 221 -13.88 2.20 0.12
N PHE A 222 -14.37 2.07 1.37
CA PHE A 222 -15.44 1.17 1.81
C PHE A 222 -16.69 1.96 2.19
#